data_e76f8691df23df891faf5c66a127a294
#
_entry.id   e76f8691df23df891faf5c66a127a294
#
_cell.length_a   1.000
_cell.length_b   1.000
_cell.length_c   1.000
_cell.angle_alpha   90.00
_cell.angle_beta   90.00
_cell.angle_gamma   90.00
#
_symmetry.space_group_name_H-M   'P 1'
#
loop_
_entity.id
_entity.type
_entity.pdbx_description
1 polymer ?
#
loop_
_entity_poly.entity_id
_entity_poly.type
_entity_poly.pdbx_seq_one_letter_code
_entity_poly.pdbx_strand_id
1 'polypeptide(L)'
;MVLALGLAACEERTPVASSASVSITVSPTPVPVRLACQALVPGQPPPANCFISLDPTITVAETAGVGGRIETIEVTVRDLGTGQDQTKLTLDRAWIVGQAGTDRVEAFRSIAFRPVVNDYPIPYGRPNMAVILAVRFVDDKGNVLLPSVQINVV
;
A
#
# COMPACT_ATOMS: atom_id res chain seq x y z
N MET A 1 66.35 12.60 -0.34
CA MET A 1 65.20 13.47 -0.60
C MET A 1 64.10 12.59 -1.19
N VAL A 2 63.16 12.15 -0.32
CA VAL A 2 62.08 11.21 -0.71
C VAL A 2 60.82 12.05 -0.83
N LEU A 3 60.25 12.10 -2.05
CA LEU A 3 59.01 12.75 -2.32
C LEU A 3 57.85 11.76 -2.03
N ALA A 4 57.07 12.03 -1.01
CA ALA A 4 55.84 11.27 -0.72
C ALA A 4 54.70 11.91 -1.55
N LEU A 5 54.22 11.20 -2.59
CA LEU A 5 52.96 11.53 -3.27
C LEU A 5 51.81 11.09 -2.38
N GLY A 6 51.10 12.06 -1.83
CA GLY A 6 49.82 11.82 -1.19
C GLY A 6 48.75 11.58 -2.24
N LEU A 7 48.21 10.32 -2.30
CA LEU A 7 46.99 9.99 -3.02
C LEU A 7 45.81 10.59 -2.23
N ALA A 8 45.26 11.70 -2.70
CA ALA A 8 43.95 12.19 -2.26
C ALA A 8 42.89 11.26 -2.85
N ALA A 9 42.33 10.36 -2.04
CA ALA A 9 41.14 9.61 -2.37
C ALA A 9 39.98 10.61 -2.47
N CYS A 10 39.54 10.90 -3.70
CA CYS A 10 38.24 11.53 -3.91
C CYS A 10 37.16 10.53 -3.50
N GLU A 11 36.58 10.73 -2.31
CA GLU A 11 35.30 10.09 -1.99
C GLU A 11 34.27 10.64 -2.99
N GLU A 12 33.88 9.83 -3.95
CA GLU A 12 32.70 10.10 -4.78
C GLU A 12 31.48 10.14 -3.85
N ARG A 13 31.09 11.33 -3.45
CA ARG A 13 29.80 11.54 -2.78
C ARG A 13 28.72 11.29 -3.81
N THR A 14 28.07 10.13 -3.71
CA THR A 14 26.83 9.88 -4.45
C THR A 14 25.85 11.04 -4.19
N PRO A 15 25.33 11.69 -5.23
CA PRO A 15 24.43 12.82 -5.04
C PRO A 15 23.19 12.34 -4.27
N VAL A 16 22.93 12.92 -3.12
CA VAL A 16 21.71 12.62 -2.35
C VAL A 16 20.53 13.17 -3.15
N ALA A 17 19.55 12.30 -3.42
CA ALA A 17 18.34 12.68 -4.14
C ALA A 17 17.64 13.88 -3.50
N SER A 18 16.99 14.71 -4.30
CA SER A 18 16.28 15.90 -3.83
C SER A 18 14.97 15.55 -3.09
N SER A 19 14.42 14.38 -3.35
CA SER A 19 13.20 13.85 -2.74
C SER A 19 13.28 12.33 -2.58
N ALA A 20 12.44 11.76 -1.72
CA ALA A 20 12.26 10.33 -1.61
C ALA A 20 11.69 9.74 -2.92
N SER A 21 11.94 8.46 -3.12
CA SER A 21 11.24 7.63 -4.12
C SER A 21 10.56 6.48 -3.37
N VAL A 22 9.24 6.46 -3.38
CA VAL A 22 8.46 5.50 -2.61
C VAL A 22 7.67 4.59 -3.53
N SER A 23 7.81 3.29 -3.33
CA SER A 23 7.04 2.26 -4.01
C SER A 23 6.17 1.47 -3.03
N ILE A 24 5.04 0.97 -3.53
CA ILE A 24 4.15 0.07 -2.79
C ILE A 24 4.11 -1.26 -3.53
N THR A 25 4.32 -2.33 -2.80
CA THR A 25 4.15 -3.69 -3.32
C THR A 25 3.17 -4.47 -2.45
N VAL A 26 2.49 -5.43 -3.07
CA VAL A 26 1.49 -6.28 -2.43
C VAL A 26 1.87 -7.74 -2.64
N SER A 27 1.83 -8.53 -1.57
CA SER A 27 2.17 -9.94 -1.62
C SER A 27 1.12 -10.77 -0.85
N PRO A 28 0.77 -11.95 -1.36
CA PRO A 28 1.14 -12.53 -2.66
C PRO A 28 0.48 -11.79 -3.83
N THR A 29 1.01 -11.99 -5.03
CA THR A 29 0.41 -11.44 -6.25
C THR A 29 0.10 -12.59 -7.22
N PRO A 30 -1.18 -12.82 -7.60
CA PRO A 30 -2.38 -12.10 -7.15
C PRO A 30 -2.70 -12.34 -5.66
N VAL A 31 -3.40 -11.38 -5.04
CA VAL A 31 -3.88 -11.54 -3.66
C VAL A 31 -5.00 -12.57 -3.66
N PRO A 32 -4.92 -13.64 -2.85
CA PRO A 32 -6.02 -14.57 -2.70
C PRO A 32 -7.23 -13.88 -2.08
N VAL A 33 -8.35 -13.91 -2.77
CA VAL A 33 -9.62 -13.38 -2.30
C VAL A 33 -10.57 -14.54 -2.04
N ARG A 34 -11.17 -14.56 -0.86
CA ARG A 34 -12.26 -15.48 -0.53
C ARG A 34 -13.57 -14.77 -0.75
N LEU A 35 -14.40 -15.34 -1.62
CA LEU A 35 -15.75 -14.85 -1.89
C LEU A 35 -16.75 -15.82 -1.26
N ALA A 36 -17.60 -15.31 -0.36
CA ALA A 36 -18.70 -16.05 0.24
C ALA A 36 -20.03 -15.41 -0.15
N CYS A 37 -20.85 -16.12 -0.92
CA CYS A 37 -22.21 -15.71 -1.25
C CYS A 37 -23.19 -16.71 -0.62
N GLN A 38 -24.34 -16.21 -0.18
CA GLN A 38 -25.42 -17.10 0.22
C GLN A 38 -25.93 -17.91 -0.99
N ALA A 39 -26.26 -19.18 -0.77
CA ALA A 39 -26.83 -20.01 -1.82
C ALA A 39 -28.17 -19.45 -2.30
N LEU A 40 -28.40 -19.51 -3.61
CA LEU A 40 -29.70 -19.16 -4.19
C LEU A 40 -30.74 -20.18 -3.73
N VAL A 41 -31.84 -19.69 -3.15
CA VAL A 41 -32.97 -20.52 -2.78
C VAL A 41 -34.05 -20.36 -3.85
N PRO A 42 -34.52 -21.45 -4.50
CA PRO A 42 -35.58 -21.36 -5.50
C PRO A 42 -36.81 -20.64 -4.96
N GLY A 43 -37.31 -19.67 -5.70
CA GLY A 43 -38.51 -18.89 -5.31
C GLY A 43 -38.21 -17.71 -4.35
N GLN A 44 -36.98 -17.52 -3.93
CA GLN A 44 -36.59 -16.35 -3.16
C GLN A 44 -35.75 -15.35 -4.01
N PRO A 45 -35.79 -14.04 -3.71
CA PRO A 45 -34.93 -13.10 -4.37
C PRO A 45 -33.46 -13.44 -4.06
N PRO A 46 -32.53 -13.14 -5.00
CA PRO A 46 -31.09 -13.34 -4.73
C PRO A 46 -30.65 -12.53 -3.52
N PRO A 47 -29.61 -12.98 -2.79
CA PRO A 47 -29.07 -12.22 -1.66
C PRO A 47 -28.57 -10.86 -2.13
N ALA A 48 -28.73 -9.83 -1.31
CA ALA A 48 -28.31 -8.47 -1.67
C ALA A 48 -26.79 -8.36 -1.81
N ASN A 49 -26.03 -9.11 -1.01
CA ASN A 49 -24.59 -9.02 -0.93
C ASN A 49 -23.91 -10.40 -0.93
N CYS A 50 -22.70 -10.43 -1.46
CA CYS A 50 -21.66 -11.41 -1.13
C CYS A 50 -20.66 -10.78 -0.16
N PHE A 51 -19.78 -11.56 0.41
CA PHE A 51 -18.73 -11.08 1.32
C PHE A 51 -17.37 -11.48 0.79
N ILE A 52 -16.43 -10.54 0.83
CA ILE A 52 -15.04 -10.79 0.48
C ILE A 52 -14.17 -10.74 1.72
N SER A 53 -13.17 -11.62 1.76
CA SER A 53 -12.09 -11.57 2.73
C SER A 53 -10.75 -11.65 2.01
N LEU A 54 -9.81 -10.84 2.43
CA LEU A 54 -8.45 -10.82 1.89
C LEU A 54 -7.45 -10.46 3.00
N ASP A 55 -6.22 -10.95 2.84
CA ASP A 55 -5.16 -10.80 3.83
C ASP A 55 -3.81 -10.58 3.12
N PRO A 56 -3.62 -9.42 2.47
CA PRO A 56 -2.37 -9.10 1.81
C PRO A 56 -1.32 -8.59 2.79
N THR A 57 -0.05 -8.77 2.43
CA THR A 57 1.05 -8.00 3.00
C THR A 57 1.34 -6.82 2.09
N ILE A 58 1.28 -5.62 2.63
CA ILE A 58 1.60 -4.37 1.95
C ILE A 58 3.00 -3.96 2.40
N THR A 59 3.89 -3.71 1.45
CA THR A 59 5.24 -3.21 1.73
C THR A 59 5.40 -1.85 1.09
N VAL A 60 5.82 -0.87 1.90
CA VAL A 60 6.18 0.47 1.46
C VAL A 60 7.69 0.58 1.55
N ALA A 61 8.36 0.82 0.41
CA ALA A 61 9.82 0.89 0.31
C ALA A 61 10.26 2.26 -0.18
N GLU A 62 11.29 2.80 0.46
CA GLU A 62 11.98 4.00 0.04
C GLU A 62 13.30 3.59 -0.68
N THR A 63 13.57 4.15 -1.87
CA THR A 63 14.66 3.69 -2.75
C THR A 63 15.64 4.77 -3.17
N ALA A 64 15.40 6.04 -2.84
CA ALA A 64 16.26 7.17 -3.23
C ALA A 64 17.22 7.65 -2.11
N GLY A 65 17.14 7.05 -0.93
CA GLY A 65 17.99 7.42 0.20
C GLY A 65 17.52 8.62 1.00
N VAL A 66 16.24 8.98 0.87
CA VAL A 66 15.60 10.03 1.67
C VAL A 66 14.49 9.41 2.50
N GLY A 67 14.74 9.15 3.77
CA GLY A 67 13.76 8.61 4.68
C GLY A 67 12.53 9.52 4.83
N GLY A 68 11.51 9.05 5.54
CA GLY A 68 10.30 9.81 5.79
C GLY A 68 9.27 9.05 6.63
N ARG A 69 8.03 9.53 6.61
CA ARG A 69 6.93 8.97 7.40
C ARG A 69 5.69 8.77 6.55
N ILE A 70 4.98 7.69 6.84
CA ILE A 70 3.63 7.47 6.34
C ILE A 70 2.67 8.21 7.28
N GLU A 71 1.93 9.19 6.76
CA GLU A 71 0.92 9.91 7.54
C GLU A 71 -0.42 9.21 7.53
N THR A 72 -0.87 8.79 6.34
CA THR A 72 -2.13 8.10 6.16
C THR A 72 -2.07 7.10 5.02
N ILE A 73 -2.95 6.11 5.05
CA ILE A 73 -3.24 5.21 3.94
C ILE A 73 -4.72 5.32 3.63
N GLU A 74 -5.06 5.76 2.44
CA GLU A 74 -6.43 5.70 1.94
C GLU A 74 -6.69 4.35 1.29
N VAL A 75 -7.75 3.68 1.72
CA VAL A 75 -8.25 2.45 1.14
C VAL A 75 -9.56 2.75 0.43
N THR A 76 -9.58 2.60 -0.88
CA THR A 76 -10.79 2.80 -1.69
C THR A 76 -11.21 1.48 -2.30
N VAL A 77 -12.46 1.08 -2.10
CA VAL A 77 -13.07 -0.05 -2.83
C VAL A 77 -13.84 0.50 -4.02
N ARG A 78 -13.46 0.09 -5.22
CA ARG A 78 -14.02 0.57 -6.49
C ARG A 78 -14.68 -0.55 -7.26
N ASP A 79 -15.89 -0.30 -7.75
CA ASP A 79 -16.55 -1.15 -8.75
C ASP A 79 -15.92 -0.88 -10.13
N LEU A 80 -15.24 -1.86 -10.69
CA LEU A 80 -14.57 -1.71 -12.00
C LEU A 80 -15.56 -1.72 -13.17
N GLY A 81 -16.78 -2.22 -12.97
CA GLY A 81 -17.82 -2.20 -14.00
C GLY A 81 -18.44 -0.82 -14.21
N THR A 82 -18.58 -0.06 -13.12
CA THR A 82 -19.18 1.30 -13.15
C THR A 82 -18.14 2.41 -12.96
N GLY A 83 -16.94 2.09 -12.49
CA GLY A 83 -15.91 3.06 -12.12
C GLY A 83 -16.21 3.83 -10.82
N GLN A 84 -17.25 3.45 -10.07
CA GLN A 84 -17.67 4.17 -8.87
C GLN A 84 -16.94 3.64 -7.62
N ASP A 85 -16.55 4.57 -6.74
CA ASP A 85 -16.03 4.26 -5.43
C ASP A 85 -17.19 3.91 -4.49
N GLN A 86 -17.14 2.71 -3.92
CA GLN A 86 -18.16 2.18 -2.99
C GLN A 86 -17.86 2.56 -1.55
N THR A 87 -16.59 2.56 -1.17
CA THR A 87 -16.14 2.85 0.19
C THR A 87 -14.79 3.52 0.16
N LYS A 88 -14.59 4.47 1.06
CA LYS A 88 -13.29 5.05 1.38
C LYS A 88 -13.04 4.94 2.89
N LEU A 89 -11.88 4.45 3.25
CA LEU A 89 -11.40 4.35 4.62
C LEU A 89 -10.02 4.98 4.70
N THR A 90 -9.80 5.78 5.72
CA THR A 90 -8.47 6.34 6.02
C THR A 90 -7.90 5.64 7.24
N LEU A 91 -6.74 5.02 7.06
CA LEU A 91 -5.93 4.44 8.13
C LEU A 91 -4.92 5.50 8.57
N ASP A 92 -4.96 5.85 9.83
CA ASP A 92 -4.11 6.90 10.41
C ASP A 92 -2.76 6.36 10.90
N ARG A 93 -1.91 7.25 11.41
CA ARG A 93 -0.60 6.89 11.95
C ARG A 93 -0.68 5.91 13.12
N ALA A 94 -1.70 6.02 13.98
CA ALA A 94 -1.84 5.13 15.12
C ALA A 94 -2.08 3.69 14.66
N TRP A 95 -2.93 3.52 13.64
CA TRP A 95 -3.15 2.21 13.02
C TRP A 95 -1.85 1.67 12.38
N ILE A 96 -1.13 2.51 11.62
CA ILE A 96 0.13 2.12 10.94
C ILE A 96 1.16 1.64 11.96
N VAL A 97 1.38 2.41 13.03
CA VAL A 97 2.30 2.05 14.12
C VAL A 97 1.86 0.76 14.81
N GLY A 98 0.55 0.58 15.02
CA GLY A 98 0.00 -0.65 15.60
C GLY A 98 0.28 -1.90 14.76
N GLN A 99 0.32 -1.77 13.42
CA GLN A 99 0.56 -2.87 12.50
C GLN A 99 2.05 -3.13 12.22
N ALA A 100 2.83 -2.08 12.00
CA ALA A 100 4.23 -2.18 11.56
C ALA A 100 5.25 -1.89 12.68
N GLY A 101 4.79 -1.48 13.85
CA GLY A 101 5.66 -1.04 14.95
C GLY A 101 6.22 0.38 14.76
N THR A 102 6.08 0.96 13.57
CA THR A 102 6.58 2.30 13.21
C THR A 102 5.81 2.85 12.03
N ASP A 103 5.73 4.18 11.93
CA ASP A 103 5.27 4.91 10.75
C ASP A 103 6.43 5.40 9.87
N ARG A 104 7.67 5.21 10.35
CA ARG A 104 8.88 5.71 9.69
C ARG A 104 9.46 4.67 8.73
N VAL A 105 9.77 5.12 7.53
CA VAL A 105 10.55 4.37 6.54
C VAL A 105 11.92 5.03 6.43
N GLU A 106 12.95 4.36 6.89
CA GLU A 106 14.32 4.87 6.80
C GLU A 106 14.82 4.84 5.35
N ALA A 107 15.86 5.64 5.08
CA ALA A 107 16.53 5.67 3.78
C ALA A 107 16.95 4.26 3.32
N PHE A 108 16.58 3.89 2.10
CA PHE A 108 16.81 2.56 1.51
C PHE A 108 16.24 1.40 2.32
N ARG A 109 15.14 1.64 3.04
CA ARG A 109 14.46 0.63 3.86
C ARG A 109 13.00 0.51 3.46
N SER A 110 12.37 -0.50 4.03
CA SER A 110 10.94 -0.73 3.87
C SER A 110 10.30 -1.07 5.20
N ILE A 111 9.00 -0.80 5.30
CA ILE A 111 8.14 -1.35 6.34
C ILE A 111 7.02 -2.14 5.69
N ALA A 112 6.52 -3.13 6.41
CA ALA A 112 5.41 -3.95 5.97
C ALA A 112 4.30 -3.97 7.01
N PHE A 113 3.05 -4.01 6.55
CA PHE A 113 1.86 -4.14 7.37
C PHE A 113 0.86 -5.07 6.70
N ARG A 114 -0.07 -5.60 7.48
CA ARG A 114 -0.96 -6.66 7.04
C ARG A 114 -2.42 -6.29 7.36
N PRO A 115 -3.07 -5.52 6.48
CA PRO A 115 -4.48 -5.20 6.65
C PRO A 115 -5.32 -6.45 6.37
N VAL A 116 -5.92 -7.01 7.40
CA VAL A 116 -6.86 -8.11 7.25
C VAL A 116 -8.25 -7.54 7.01
N VAL A 117 -8.84 -7.87 5.86
CA VAL A 117 -10.23 -7.54 5.54
C VAL A 117 -11.05 -8.82 5.68
N ASN A 118 -12.02 -8.81 6.59
CA ASN A 118 -12.93 -9.93 6.81
C ASN A 118 -14.35 -9.50 6.49
N ASP A 119 -15.04 -10.34 5.75
CA ASP A 119 -16.49 -10.23 5.49
C ASP A 119 -16.94 -8.85 5.00
N TYR A 120 -16.12 -8.23 4.13
CA TYR A 120 -16.51 -6.97 3.50
C TYR A 120 -17.64 -7.19 2.50
N PRO A 121 -18.81 -6.53 2.65
CA PRO A 121 -19.95 -6.74 1.78
C PRO A 121 -19.74 -6.12 0.40
N ILE A 122 -19.98 -6.89 -0.65
CA ILE A 122 -20.05 -6.43 -2.04
C ILE A 122 -21.40 -6.80 -2.64
N PRO A 123 -21.94 -6.00 -3.58
CA PRO A 123 -23.21 -6.31 -4.22
C PRO A 123 -23.19 -7.67 -4.91
N TYR A 124 -24.27 -8.47 -4.73
CA TYR A 124 -24.40 -9.75 -5.38
C TYR A 124 -24.33 -9.61 -6.92
N GLY A 125 -23.61 -10.51 -7.57
CA GLY A 125 -23.47 -10.51 -9.03
C GLY A 125 -22.51 -9.46 -9.59
N ARG A 126 -21.80 -8.72 -8.75
CA ARG A 126 -20.78 -7.73 -9.17
C ARG A 126 -19.40 -8.02 -8.56
N PRO A 127 -18.77 -9.14 -8.95
CA PRO A 127 -17.44 -9.50 -8.39
C PRO A 127 -16.29 -8.64 -8.92
N ASN A 128 -16.54 -7.77 -9.91
CA ASN A 128 -15.49 -6.99 -10.56
C ASN A 128 -15.14 -5.73 -9.75
N MET A 129 -14.43 -5.92 -8.66
CA MET A 129 -14.03 -4.88 -7.72
C MET A 129 -12.50 -4.74 -7.67
N ALA A 130 -12.05 -3.56 -7.31
CA ALA A 130 -10.64 -3.31 -6.97
C ALA A 130 -10.52 -2.64 -5.61
N VAL A 131 -9.45 -2.96 -4.89
CA VAL A 131 -9.01 -2.22 -3.71
C VAL A 131 -7.83 -1.36 -4.13
N ILE A 132 -7.96 -0.06 -3.97
CA ILE A 132 -6.92 0.92 -4.27
C ILE A 132 -6.37 1.41 -2.94
N LEU A 133 -5.05 1.30 -2.78
CA LEU A 133 -4.32 1.80 -1.62
C LEU A 133 -3.50 3.00 -2.07
N ALA A 134 -3.74 4.17 -1.49
CA ALA A 134 -2.95 5.37 -1.71
C ALA A 134 -2.26 5.75 -0.39
N VAL A 135 -0.93 5.87 -0.42
CA VAL A 135 -0.13 6.22 0.75
C VAL A 135 0.24 7.69 0.69
N ARG A 136 -0.08 8.44 1.73
CA ARG A 136 0.47 9.78 1.93
C ARG A 136 1.79 9.66 2.71
N PHE A 137 2.89 9.87 2.01
CA PHE A 137 4.24 9.83 2.55
C PHE A 137 4.84 11.24 2.57
N VAL A 138 5.45 11.62 3.68
CA VAL A 138 6.17 12.88 3.82
C VAL A 138 7.63 12.56 4.08
N ASP A 139 8.49 12.98 3.17
CA ASP A 139 9.93 12.74 3.31
C ASP A 139 10.59 13.69 4.33
N ASP A 140 11.82 13.37 4.72
CA ASP A 140 12.57 14.14 5.70
C ASP A 140 12.94 15.56 5.21
N LYS A 141 12.67 15.88 3.96
CA LYS A 141 12.82 17.21 3.35
C LYS A 141 11.50 17.96 3.25
N GLY A 142 10.38 17.35 3.70
CA GLY A 142 9.06 17.95 3.68
C GLY A 142 8.29 17.78 2.38
N ASN A 143 8.81 16.98 1.41
CA ASN A 143 8.06 16.69 0.19
C ASN A 143 6.97 15.67 0.47
N VAL A 144 5.79 15.88 -0.12
CA VAL A 144 4.65 14.97 -0.05
C VAL A 144 4.59 14.11 -1.30
N LEU A 145 4.58 12.79 -1.10
CA LEU A 145 4.40 11.81 -2.17
C LEU A 145 3.10 11.05 -1.95
N LEU A 146 2.43 10.67 -3.03
CA LEU A 146 1.15 9.95 -3.02
C LEU A 146 1.21 8.69 -3.90
N PRO A 147 2.13 7.75 -3.63
CA PRO A 147 2.16 6.50 -4.37
C PRO A 147 0.89 5.69 -4.11
N SER A 148 0.44 4.94 -5.12
CA SER A 148 -0.73 4.09 -5.02
C SER A 148 -0.53 2.74 -5.70
N VAL A 149 -1.28 1.74 -5.26
CA VAL A 149 -1.35 0.42 -5.87
C VAL A 149 -2.80 -0.04 -5.94
N GLN A 150 -3.14 -0.74 -7.01
CA GLN A 150 -4.45 -1.35 -7.18
C GLN A 150 -4.35 -2.87 -7.06
N ILE A 151 -5.25 -3.45 -6.28
CA ILE A 151 -5.44 -4.89 -6.10
C ILE A 151 -6.79 -5.24 -6.73
N ASN A 152 -6.78 -6.02 -7.80
CA ASN A 152 -8.02 -6.49 -8.39
C ASN A 152 -8.59 -7.63 -7.55
N VAL A 153 -9.86 -7.48 -7.18
CA VAL A 153 -10.66 -8.48 -6.50
C VAL A 153 -11.55 -9.10 -7.56
N VAL A 154 -11.32 -10.34 -7.89
CA VAL A 154 -12.01 -11.02 -8.99
C VAL A 154 -13.44 -11.38 -8.60
#